data_acd81c0486dc6ce8d4ac3ae177045ee6
#
_entry.id   acd81c0486dc6ce8d4ac3ae177045ee6
#
_cell.length_a   1.000
_cell.length_b   1.000
_cell.length_c   1.000
_cell.angle_alpha   90.00
_cell.angle_beta   90.00
_cell.angle_gamma   90.00
#
_symmetry.space_group_name_H-M   'P 1'
#
loop_
_entity.id
_entity.type
_entity.pdbx_description
1 polymer ?
#
loop_
_entity_poly.entity_id
_entity_poly.type
_entity_poly.pdbx_seq_one_letter_code
_entity_poly.pdbx_strand_id
1 'polypeptide(L)'
;AITLSFAIAALGCCFAGLCYAEFASMIPVAGSAYTYSYATMGELIAWIIGWDLVLEYTVAATTVSISWSRYLVVFLEGLDIHLPQVLTACPWDGGVVNIPAFLIVVLMSLFLIRGTEGSSIFNGFIVFLKVSVILIFVILGWKYINTDNYTPYIPANTGVLGEYGFSGILRGAAIVFFAFLGFDAVSTAAQETKNPKRNMPIGILVSLLVCTVLYMVFAHVMTGVAHYTAFSGQQGIAPVAIAIEHMGQADAAGIIQPDYPWLNRAIVLSILFGYCSVRSEEHTSELQS
;
A
#
# COMPACT_ATOMS: atom_id res chain seq x y z
N ALA A 1 15.91 -5.55 8.13
CA ALA A 1 15.01 -6.73 8.29
C ALA A 1 13.77 -6.63 7.41
N ILE A 2 13.14 -5.45 7.23
CA ILE A 2 11.87 -5.28 6.48
C ILE A 2 11.97 -5.72 5.01
N THR A 3 13.12 -5.54 4.36
CA THR A 3 13.36 -6.02 2.98
C THR A 3 13.25 -7.54 2.87
N LEU A 4 13.68 -8.29 3.91
CA LEU A 4 13.48 -9.74 3.98
C LEU A 4 12.01 -10.10 4.13
N SER A 5 11.26 -9.33 4.93
CA SER A 5 9.81 -9.50 5.06
C SER A 5 9.10 -9.32 3.71
N PHE A 6 9.46 -8.29 2.94
CA PHE A 6 8.94 -8.10 1.57
C PHE A 6 9.34 -9.25 0.63
N ALA A 7 10.57 -9.76 0.71
CA ALA A 7 11.01 -10.87 -0.12
C ALA A 7 10.21 -12.16 0.17
N ILE A 8 9.95 -12.46 1.46
CA ILE A 8 9.16 -13.62 1.87
C ILE A 8 7.69 -13.45 1.43
N ALA A 9 7.10 -12.27 1.65
CA ALA A 9 5.74 -11.99 1.21
C ALA A 9 5.61 -12.09 -0.32
N ALA A 10 6.57 -11.53 -1.07
CA ALA A 10 6.62 -11.62 -2.53
C ALA A 10 6.71 -13.05 -3.04
N LEU A 11 7.47 -13.92 -2.36
CA LEU A 11 7.56 -15.34 -2.70
C LEU A 11 6.19 -16.03 -2.56
N GLY A 12 5.46 -15.75 -1.47
CA GLY A 12 4.09 -16.25 -1.29
C GLY A 12 3.14 -15.73 -2.36
N CYS A 13 3.19 -14.42 -2.65
CA CYS A 13 2.39 -13.81 -3.72
C CYS A 13 2.76 -14.34 -5.11
N CYS A 14 4.01 -14.71 -5.34
CA CYS A 14 4.44 -15.30 -6.61
C CYS A 14 3.74 -16.62 -6.88
N PHE A 15 3.65 -17.50 -5.88
CA PHE A 15 2.92 -18.77 -6.02
C PHE A 15 1.42 -18.54 -6.27
N ALA A 16 0.80 -17.63 -5.52
CA ALA A 16 -0.59 -17.26 -5.75
C ALA A 16 -0.77 -16.65 -7.15
N GLY A 17 0.10 -15.72 -7.55
CA GLY A 17 0.07 -15.07 -8.87
C GLY A 17 0.22 -16.07 -10.03
N LEU A 18 1.02 -17.12 -9.88
CA LEU A 18 1.11 -18.21 -10.89
C LEU A 18 -0.21 -18.97 -11.03
N CYS A 19 -0.87 -19.28 -9.91
CA CYS A 19 -2.19 -19.92 -9.93
C CYS A 19 -3.23 -19.01 -10.61
N TYR A 20 -3.26 -17.72 -10.25
CA TYR A 20 -4.15 -16.74 -10.89
C TYR A 20 -3.86 -16.58 -12.38
N ALA A 21 -2.59 -16.55 -12.78
CA ALA A 21 -2.19 -16.46 -14.17
C ALA A 21 -2.67 -17.67 -15.00
N GLU A 22 -2.59 -18.87 -14.43
CA GLU A 22 -3.10 -20.10 -15.07
C GLU A 22 -4.62 -20.02 -15.21
N PHE A 23 -5.35 -19.75 -14.12
CA PHE A 23 -6.81 -19.62 -14.18
C PHE A 23 -7.27 -18.51 -15.12
N ALA A 24 -6.64 -17.33 -15.11
CA ALA A 24 -6.97 -16.24 -16.02
C ALA A 24 -6.76 -16.61 -17.51
N SER A 25 -5.82 -17.50 -17.81
CA SER A 25 -5.63 -18.02 -19.17
C SER A 25 -6.68 -19.03 -19.59
N MET A 26 -7.20 -19.82 -18.63
CA MET A 26 -8.19 -20.87 -18.88
C MET A 26 -9.62 -20.32 -18.87
N ILE A 27 -9.92 -19.43 -17.93
CA ILE A 27 -11.25 -18.87 -17.68
C ILE A 27 -11.15 -17.34 -17.74
N PRO A 28 -11.11 -16.73 -18.93
CA PRO A 28 -10.95 -15.30 -19.10
C PRO A 28 -12.29 -14.56 -18.88
N VAL A 29 -12.85 -14.72 -17.69
CA VAL A 29 -14.11 -14.10 -17.25
C VAL A 29 -13.81 -13.25 -16.02
N ALA A 30 -14.43 -12.09 -15.92
CA ALA A 30 -14.35 -11.24 -14.72
C ALA A 30 -14.96 -11.96 -13.51
N GLY A 31 -14.44 -11.64 -12.30
CA GLY A 31 -14.93 -12.21 -11.04
C GLY A 31 -13.86 -12.85 -10.17
N SER A 32 -12.58 -12.71 -10.55
CA SER A 32 -11.42 -13.11 -9.73
C SER A 32 -11.57 -14.54 -9.16
N ALA A 33 -11.17 -14.75 -7.90
CA ALA A 33 -11.21 -16.04 -7.21
C ALA A 33 -12.61 -16.63 -7.11
N TYR A 34 -13.68 -15.82 -7.08
CA TYR A 34 -15.06 -16.29 -7.06
C TYR A 34 -15.36 -17.14 -8.31
N THR A 35 -15.09 -16.59 -9.50
CA THR A 35 -15.37 -17.28 -10.77
C THR A 35 -14.53 -18.54 -10.93
N TYR A 36 -13.27 -18.50 -10.52
CA TYR A 36 -12.38 -19.67 -10.59
C TYR A 36 -12.84 -20.78 -9.65
N SER A 37 -13.27 -20.43 -8.43
CA SER A 37 -13.80 -21.39 -7.46
C SER A 37 -15.14 -21.96 -7.90
N TYR A 38 -16.01 -21.15 -8.49
CA TYR A 38 -17.28 -21.60 -9.03
C TYR A 38 -17.09 -22.67 -10.12
N ALA A 39 -16.15 -22.42 -11.03
CA ALA A 39 -15.87 -23.34 -12.14
C ALA A 39 -15.18 -24.63 -11.71
N THR A 40 -14.44 -24.63 -10.61
CA THR A 40 -13.59 -25.79 -10.21
C THR A 40 -14.08 -26.52 -8.97
N MET A 41 -14.66 -25.82 -7.98
CA MET A 41 -15.04 -26.36 -6.68
C MET A 41 -16.56 -26.35 -6.43
N GLY A 42 -17.31 -25.67 -7.29
CA GLY A 42 -18.76 -25.57 -7.19
C GLY A 42 -19.26 -24.40 -6.36
N GLU A 43 -20.59 -24.27 -6.31
CA GLU A 43 -21.32 -23.09 -5.84
C GLU A 43 -21.06 -22.76 -4.36
N LEU A 44 -21.04 -23.75 -3.46
CA LEU A 44 -20.88 -23.50 -2.01
C LEU A 44 -19.51 -22.90 -1.69
N ILE A 45 -18.45 -23.44 -2.28
CA ILE A 45 -17.09 -22.94 -2.06
C ILE A 45 -16.94 -21.53 -2.69
N ALA A 46 -17.49 -21.34 -3.88
CA ALA A 46 -17.49 -20.03 -4.52
C ALA A 46 -18.23 -18.98 -3.67
N TRP A 47 -19.35 -19.33 -3.06
CA TRP A 47 -20.09 -18.43 -2.19
C TRP A 47 -19.28 -18.02 -0.95
N ILE A 48 -18.55 -18.94 -0.32
CA ILE A 48 -17.65 -18.65 0.79
C ILE A 48 -16.54 -17.69 0.34
N ILE A 49 -15.88 -18.00 -0.78
CA ILE A 49 -14.82 -17.16 -1.35
C ILE A 49 -15.32 -15.77 -1.74
N GLY A 50 -16.57 -15.68 -2.23
CA GLY A 50 -17.19 -14.38 -2.53
C GLY A 50 -17.33 -13.50 -1.29
N TRP A 51 -17.75 -14.07 -0.15
CA TRP A 51 -17.81 -13.36 1.12
C TRP A 51 -16.42 -12.98 1.65
N ASP A 52 -15.42 -13.84 1.48
CA ASP A 52 -14.02 -13.53 1.84
C ASP A 52 -13.49 -12.35 1.02
N LEU A 53 -13.77 -12.29 -0.28
CA LEU A 53 -13.40 -11.14 -1.13
C LEU A 53 -14.07 -9.84 -0.68
N VAL A 54 -15.38 -9.87 -0.35
CA VAL A 54 -16.07 -8.69 0.20
C VAL A 54 -15.43 -8.23 1.49
N LEU A 55 -15.07 -9.15 2.39
CA LEU A 55 -14.39 -8.83 3.64
C LEU A 55 -12.99 -8.23 3.37
N GLU A 56 -12.23 -8.85 2.48
CA GLU A 56 -10.88 -8.40 2.08
C GLU A 56 -10.90 -6.96 1.57
N TYR A 57 -11.73 -6.66 0.59
CA TYR A 57 -11.85 -5.31 0.03
C TYR A 57 -12.40 -4.29 1.04
N THR A 58 -13.31 -4.69 1.91
CA THR A 58 -13.84 -3.80 2.97
C THR A 58 -12.75 -3.43 3.97
N VAL A 59 -11.94 -4.39 4.40
CA VAL A 59 -10.81 -4.16 5.31
C VAL A 59 -9.74 -3.32 4.62
N ALA A 60 -9.43 -3.60 3.35
CA ALA A 60 -8.49 -2.82 2.55
C ALA A 60 -8.95 -1.36 2.42
N ALA A 61 -10.18 -1.11 2.02
CA ALA A 61 -10.77 0.22 1.88
C ALA A 61 -10.74 0.99 3.20
N THR A 62 -11.03 0.32 4.32
CA THR A 62 -10.99 0.91 5.66
C THR A 62 -9.56 1.33 6.03
N THR A 63 -8.59 0.43 5.85
CA THR A 63 -7.17 0.68 6.15
C THR A 63 -6.61 1.84 5.32
N VAL A 64 -6.90 1.85 4.02
CA VAL A 64 -6.51 2.92 3.09
C VAL A 64 -7.13 4.26 3.50
N SER A 65 -8.41 4.28 3.90
CA SER A 65 -9.09 5.50 4.33
C SER A 65 -8.51 6.08 5.62
N ILE A 66 -8.16 5.24 6.59
CA ILE A 66 -7.50 5.65 7.84
C ILE A 66 -6.11 6.20 7.53
N SER A 67 -5.35 5.53 6.68
CA SER A 67 -4.03 6.00 6.25
C SER A 67 -4.13 7.35 5.53
N TRP A 68 -5.09 7.52 4.62
CA TRP A 68 -5.37 8.78 3.95
C TRP A 68 -5.65 9.92 4.95
N SER A 69 -6.50 9.65 5.95
CA SER A 69 -6.82 10.61 7.01
C SER A 69 -5.56 11.07 7.74
N ARG A 70 -4.64 10.17 8.06
CA ARG A 70 -3.39 10.49 8.75
C ARG A 70 -2.47 11.38 7.91
N TYR A 71 -2.33 11.09 6.62
CA TYR A 71 -1.57 11.95 5.71
C TYR A 71 -2.24 13.31 5.49
N LEU A 72 -3.59 13.37 5.49
CA LEU A 72 -4.32 14.64 5.46
C LEU A 72 -4.02 15.49 6.69
N VAL A 73 -4.01 14.89 7.88
CA VAL A 73 -3.66 15.61 9.12
C VAL A 73 -2.25 16.19 9.03
N VAL A 74 -1.26 15.39 8.63
CA VAL A 74 0.14 15.86 8.43
C VAL A 74 0.20 17.00 7.42
N PHE A 75 -0.56 16.92 6.33
CA PHE A 75 -0.62 17.99 5.33
C PHE A 75 -1.22 19.29 5.89
N LEU A 76 -2.30 19.20 6.67
CA LEU A 76 -2.96 20.36 7.28
C LEU A 76 -2.10 20.99 8.37
N GLU A 77 -1.42 20.18 9.19
CA GLU A 77 -0.45 20.66 10.18
C GLU A 77 0.69 21.45 9.51
N GLY A 78 1.14 21.02 8.34
CA GLY A 78 2.11 21.77 7.52
C GLY A 78 1.59 23.11 6.98
N LEU A 79 0.28 23.38 7.11
CA LEU A 79 -0.40 24.65 6.78
C LEU A 79 -0.86 25.40 8.03
N ASP A 80 -0.37 25.04 9.23
CA ASP A 80 -0.80 25.57 10.54
C ASP A 80 -2.28 25.34 10.88
N ILE A 81 -2.91 24.35 10.25
CA ILE A 81 -4.29 23.95 10.54
C ILE A 81 -4.27 22.68 11.40
N HIS A 82 -4.59 22.83 12.68
CA HIS A 82 -4.59 21.74 13.64
C HIS A 82 -6.00 21.18 13.83
N LEU A 83 -6.21 19.92 13.41
CA LEU A 83 -7.45 19.21 13.67
C LEU A 83 -7.41 18.54 15.05
N PRO A 84 -8.51 18.58 15.83
CA PRO A 84 -8.57 17.90 17.12
C PRO A 84 -8.40 16.38 16.97
N GLN A 85 -7.53 15.78 17.77
CA GLN A 85 -7.30 14.34 17.77
C GLN A 85 -8.58 13.52 17.99
N VAL A 86 -9.53 14.08 18.76
CA VAL A 86 -10.84 13.47 19.01
C VAL A 86 -11.61 13.14 17.72
N LEU A 87 -11.38 13.91 16.63
CA LEU A 87 -12.07 13.80 15.35
C LEU A 87 -11.22 13.16 14.24
N THR A 88 -9.96 12.81 14.53
CA THR A 88 -9.01 12.29 13.54
C THR A 88 -8.43 10.93 13.90
N ALA A 89 -8.77 10.43 15.09
CA ALA A 89 -8.26 9.16 15.59
C ALA A 89 -9.41 8.21 16.02
N CYS A 90 -9.09 6.92 16.09
CA CYS A 90 -10.00 5.91 16.62
C CYS A 90 -10.02 5.92 18.17
N PRO A 91 -11.00 5.27 18.82
CA PRO A 91 -11.07 5.22 20.28
C PRO A 91 -9.82 4.63 20.95
N TRP A 92 -9.13 3.68 20.31
CA TRP A 92 -7.88 3.10 20.83
C TRP A 92 -6.68 4.07 20.79
N ASP A 93 -6.73 5.06 19.88
CA ASP A 93 -5.69 6.09 19.73
C ASP A 93 -6.09 7.41 20.40
N GLY A 94 -7.07 7.40 21.31
CA GLY A 94 -7.53 8.57 22.08
C GLY A 94 -8.50 9.49 21.33
N GLY A 95 -9.06 9.04 20.21
CA GLY A 95 -10.13 9.73 19.49
C GLY A 95 -11.52 9.20 19.83
N VAL A 96 -12.54 9.69 19.15
CA VAL A 96 -13.92 9.17 19.18
C VAL A 96 -14.31 8.67 17.81
N VAL A 97 -13.99 9.43 16.77
CA VAL A 97 -14.33 9.10 15.39
C VAL A 97 -13.30 9.71 14.43
N ASN A 98 -12.97 8.98 13.38
CA ASN A 98 -12.11 9.51 12.32
C ASN A 98 -12.98 10.10 11.21
N ILE A 99 -13.32 11.39 11.35
CA ILE A 99 -14.18 12.10 10.38
C ILE A 99 -13.52 12.19 9.00
N PRO A 100 -12.24 12.54 8.82
CA PRO A 100 -11.63 12.58 7.50
C PRO A 100 -11.68 11.22 6.79
N ALA A 101 -11.45 10.11 7.50
CA ALA A 101 -11.54 8.78 6.93
C ALA A 101 -12.99 8.44 6.49
N PHE A 102 -13.98 8.81 7.27
CA PHE A 102 -15.39 8.65 6.91
C PHE A 102 -15.75 9.49 5.68
N LEU A 103 -15.36 10.78 5.67
CA LEU A 103 -15.67 11.68 4.56
C LEU A 103 -15.08 11.22 3.24
N ILE A 104 -13.82 10.74 3.20
CA ILE A 104 -13.23 10.25 1.95
C ILE A 104 -13.97 9.02 1.43
N VAL A 105 -14.42 8.12 2.32
CA VAL A 105 -15.24 6.97 1.94
C VAL A 105 -16.54 7.42 1.27
N VAL A 106 -17.26 8.34 1.91
CA VAL A 106 -18.55 8.87 1.38
C VAL A 106 -18.31 9.60 0.05
N LEU A 107 -17.29 10.46 -0.01
CA LEU A 107 -16.98 11.24 -1.21
C LEU A 107 -16.68 10.33 -2.40
N MET A 108 -15.84 9.32 -2.20
CA MET A 108 -15.48 8.37 -3.26
C MET A 108 -16.68 7.51 -3.67
N SER A 109 -17.52 7.09 -2.72
CA SER A 109 -18.74 6.34 -3.04
C SER A 109 -19.72 7.18 -3.88
N LEU A 110 -19.91 8.45 -3.54
CA LEU A 110 -20.73 9.38 -4.34
C LEU A 110 -20.16 9.63 -5.72
N PHE A 111 -18.84 9.73 -5.83
CA PHE A 111 -18.16 9.89 -7.12
C PHE A 111 -18.39 8.67 -8.02
N LEU A 112 -18.30 7.48 -7.48
CA LEU A 112 -18.50 6.20 -8.20
C LEU A 112 -19.95 6.01 -8.67
N ILE A 113 -20.93 6.37 -7.84
CA ILE A 113 -22.36 6.30 -8.21
C ILE A 113 -22.66 7.16 -9.46
N ARG A 114 -21.91 8.25 -9.66
CA ARG A 114 -22.10 9.14 -10.83
C ARG A 114 -21.52 8.61 -12.14
N GLY A 115 -20.81 7.47 -12.09
CA GLY A 115 -20.19 6.86 -13.25
C GLY A 115 -18.81 7.42 -13.61
N THR A 116 -17.96 6.57 -14.15
CA THR A 116 -16.51 6.83 -14.34
C THR A 116 -16.04 6.69 -15.78
N GLU A 117 -16.84 7.05 -16.79
CA GLU A 117 -16.46 6.89 -18.21
C GLU A 117 -15.14 7.59 -18.64
N GLY A 118 -14.57 8.48 -17.79
CA GLY A 118 -13.27 9.13 -18.03
C GLY A 118 -12.09 8.54 -17.24
N SER A 119 -12.31 7.46 -16.51
CA SER A 119 -11.45 6.99 -15.41
C SER A 119 -10.08 6.45 -15.83
N SER A 120 -9.95 5.76 -16.95
CA SER A 120 -8.72 5.04 -17.31
C SER A 120 -7.50 5.95 -17.55
N ILE A 121 -7.67 7.05 -18.26
CA ILE A 121 -6.57 8.01 -18.52
C ILE A 121 -6.19 8.74 -17.23
N PHE A 122 -7.21 9.14 -16.44
CA PHE A 122 -7.00 9.83 -15.17
C PHE A 122 -6.29 8.91 -14.16
N ASN A 123 -6.72 7.65 -14.07
CA ASN A 123 -6.08 6.65 -13.24
C ASN A 123 -4.63 6.38 -13.66
N GLY A 124 -4.37 6.23 -14.97
CA GLY A 124 -3.02 6.10 -15.50
C GLY A 124 -2.11 7.29 -15.15
N PHE A 125 -2.64 8.51 -15.18
CA PHE A 125 -1.90 9.70 -14.75
C PHE A 125 -1.56 9.68 -13.26
N ILE A 126 -2.50 9.27 -12.40
CA ILE A 126 -2.26 9.16 -10.95
C ILE A 126 -1.23 8.07 -10.65
N VAL A 127 -1.32 6.90 -11.31
CA VAL A 127 -0.33 5.83 -11.17
C VAL A 127 1.05 6.30 -11.59
N PHE A 128 1.16 7.00 -12.73
CA PHE A 128 2.41 7.58 -13.18
C PHE A 128 2.98 8.57 -12.14
N LEU A 129 2.13 9.44 -11.59
CA LEU A 129 2.53 10.39 -10.54
C LEU A 129 3.05 9.66 -9.29
N LYS A 130 2.34 8.63 -8.81
CA LYS A 130 2.75 7.83 -7.64
C LYS A 130 4.12 7.17 -7.86
N VAL A 131 4.29 6.49 -8.99
CA VAL A 131 5.55 5.81 -9.30
C VAL A 131 6.68 6.81 -9.43
N SER A 132 6.45 7.96 -10.08
CA SER A 132 7.44 9.02 -10.21
C SER A 132 7.90 9.55 -8.85
N VAL A 133 6.96 9.79 -7.93
CA VAL A 133 7.28 10.28 -6.59
C VAL A 133 8.05 9.25 -5.76
N ILE A 134 7.71 7.96 -5.87
CA ILE A 134 8.46 6.87 -5.24
C ILE A 134 9.88 6.82 -5.79
N LEU A 135 10.06 6.92 -7.10
CA LEU A 135 11.38 6.92 -7.73
C LEU A 135 12.22 8.15 -7.32
N ILE A 136 11.61 9.34 -7.26
CA ILE A 136 12.27 10.55 -6.78
C ILE A 136 12.75 10.36 -5.34
N PHE A 137 11.89 9.83 -4.44
CA PHE A 137 12.27 9.53 -3.08
C PHE A 137 13.46 8.55 -3.01
N VAL A 138 13.41 7.48 -3.78
CA VAL A 138 14.48 6.47 -3.84
C VAL A 138 15.80 7.10 -4.33
N ILE A 139 15.76 7.87 -5.43
CA ILE A 139 16.97 8.49 -6.04
C ILE A 139 17.59 9.52 -5.08
N LEU A 140 16.77 10.40 -4.50
CA LEU A 140 17.25 11.41 -3.56
C LEU A 140 17.69 10.80 -2.24
N GLY A 141 16.91 9.85 -1.69
CA GLY A 141 17.19 9.19 -0.43
C GLY A 141 18.44 8.32 -0.46
N TRP A 142 18.82 7.81 -1.63
CA TRP A 142 20.02 6.98 -1.78
C TRP A 142 21.30 7.66 -1.27
N LYS A 143 21.39 8.98 -1.43
CA LYS A 143 22.52 9.78 -0.96
C LYS A 143 22.61 9.85 0.58
N TYR A 144 21.48 9.73 1.27
CA TYR A 144 21.38 9.87 2.72
C TYR A 144 21.36 8.54 3.46
N ILE A 145 21.62 7.44 2.78
CA ILE A 145 21.72 6.13 3.40
C ILE A 145 22.91 6.11 4.36
N ASN A 146 22.63 5.89 5.64
CA ASN A 146 23.63 5.58 6.64
C ASN A 146 23.62 4.06 6.91
N THR A 147 24.75 3.40 6.66
CA THR A 147 24.90 1.95 6.85
C THR A 147 24.73 1.53 8.31
N ASP A 148 24.97 2.43 9.27
CA ASP A 148 24.81 2.17 10.69
C ASP A 148 23.33 1.91 11.04
N ASN A 149 22.39 2.48 10.29
CA ASN A 149 20.95 2.24 10.45
C ASN A 149 20.54 0.79 10.17
N TYR A 150 21.39 0.02 9.50
CA TYR A 150 21.18 -1.41 9.26
C TYR A 150 21.76 -2.32 10.35
N THR A 151 22.39 -1.77 11.38
CA THR A 151 23.05 -2.57 12.42
C THR A 151 22.31 -2.51 13.74
N PRO A 152 21.81 -3.64 14.29
CA PRO A 152 21.84 -4.98 13.69
C PRO A 152 20.77 -5.14 12.59
N TYR A 153 21.12 -5.79 11.48
CA TYR A 153 20.18 -5.98 10.37
C TYR A 153 18.96 -6.83 10.75
N ILE A 154 19.19 -7.83 11.61
CA ILE A 154 18.15 -8.61 12.26
C ILE A 154 18.35 -8.42 13.78
N PRO A 155 17.52 -7.60 14.45
CA PRO A 155 17.58 -7.44 15.90
C PRO A 155 17.40 -8.77 16.61
N ALA A 156 18.08 -8.97 17.74
CA ALA A 156 17.97 -10.18 18.52
C ALA A 156 16.54 -10.40 19.02
N ASN A 157 16.11 -11.65 19.10
CA ASN A 157 14.79 -11.98 19.62
C ASN A 157 14.74 -11.66 21.13
N THR A 158 13.67 -10.98 21.55
CA THR A 158 13.41 -10.61 22.94
C THR A 158 12.85 -11.76 23.79
N GLY A 159 12.63 -12.94 23.18
CA GLY A 159 11.94 -14.08 23.80
C GLY A 159 10.43 -14.07 23.58
N VAL A 160 9.88 -13.02 22.98
CA VAL A 160 8.46 -12.93 22.61
C VAL A 160 8.29 -13.28 21.13
N LEU A 161 7.37 -14.19 20.85
CA LEU A 161 7.11 -14.63 19.47
C LEU A 161 6.60 -13.45 18.63
N GLY A 162 7.28 -13.17 17.54
CA GLY A 162 6.87 -12.14 16.58
C GLY A 162 7.36 -10.72 16.88
N GLU A 163 8.13 -10.46 17.97
CA GLU A 163 8.63 -9.11 18.24
C GLU A 163 9.92 -8.80 17.49
N TYR A 164 10.90 -9.69 17.49
CA TYR A 164 12.18 -9.49 16.81
C TYR A 164 12.73 -10.81 16.31
N GLY A 165 13.93 -10.81 15.74
CA GLY A 165 14.56 -11.99 15.19
C GLY A 165 13.81 -12.51 13.96
N PHE A 166 13.94 -13.81 13.70
CA PHE A 166 13.30 -14.44 12.55
C PHE A 166 11.77 -14.49 12.66
N SER A 167 11.24 -14.66 13.88
CA SER A 167 9.79 -14.61 14.11
C SER A 167 9.20 -13.22 13.84
N GLY A 168 9.95 -12.15 14.13
CA GLY A 168 9.58 -10.78 13.75
C GLY A 168 9.57 -10.55 12.26
N ILE A 169 10.52 -11.16 11.52
CA ILE A 169 10.53 -11.10 10.05
C ILE A 169 9.29 -11.78 9.46
N LEU A 170 8.90 -12.95 9.98
CA LEU A 170 7.70 -13.66 9.52
C LEU A 170 6.42 -12.88 9.83
N ARG A 171 6.31 -12.28 11.02
CA ARG A 171 5.21 -11.39 11.36
C ARG A 171 5.20 -10.17 10.44
N GLY A 172 6.37 -9.58 10.19
CA GLY A 172 6.53 -8.48 9.23
C GLY A 172 6.08 -8.89 7.83
N ALA A 173 6.43 -10.10 7.36
CA ALA A 173 5.99 -10.62 6.06
C ALA A 173 4.47 -10.75 5.98
N ALA A 174 3.81 -11.21 7.04
CA ALA A 174 2.35 -11.29 7.10
C ALA A 174 1.70 -9.89 7.03
N ILE A 175 2.29 -8.88 7.68
CA ILE A 175 1.79 -7.50 7.64
C ILE A 175 2.01 -6.88 6.27
N VAL A 176 3.21 -6.98 5.70
CA VAL A 176 3.52 -6.38 4.40
C VAL A 176 2.88 -7.13 3.22
N PHE A 177 2.37 -8.34 3.44
CA PHE A 177 1.54 -9.04 2.46
C PHE A 177 0.37 -8.17 1.99
N PHE A 178 -0.19 -7.36 2.90
CA PHE A 178 -1.23 -6.38 2.57
C PHE A 178 -0.84 -5.42 1.42
N ALA A 179 0.45 -5.11 1.28
CA ALA A 179 0.92 -4.24 0.19
C ALA A 179 0.84 -4.91 -1.20
N PHE A 180 0.68 -6.22 -1.25
CA PHE A 180 0.53 -6.97 -2.50
C PHE A 180 -0.93 -7.22 -2.88
N LEU A 181 -1.91 -6.91 -2.00
CA LEU A 181 -3.33 -7.03 -2.33
C LEU A 181 -3.66 -6.22 -3.59
N GLY A 182 -4.49 -6.79 -4.44
CA GLY A 182 -4.91 -6.19 -5.71
C GLY A 182 -4.24 -6.80 -6.95
N PHE A 183 -3.25 -7.70 -6.83
CA PHE A 183 -2.76 -8.44 -8.00
C PHE A 183 -3.84 -9.36 -8.60
N ASP A 184 -4.77 -9.84 -7.78
CA ASP A 184 -5.94 -10.62 -8.16
C ASP A 184 -6.99 -9.76 -8.89
N ALA A 185 -7.12 -8.47 -8.52
CA ALA A 185 -8.00 -7.52 -9.19
C ALA A 185 -7.65 -7.32 -10.68
N VAL A 186 -6.39 -7.56 -11.09
CA VAL A 186 -6.01 -7.56 -12.51
C VAL A 186 -6.83 -8.58 -13.29
N SER A 187 -7.20 -9.72 -12.66
CA SER A 187 -8.00 -10.76 -13.31
C SER A 187 -9.43 -10.32 -13.67
N THR A 188 -9.98 -9.31 -12.99
CA THR A 188 -11.31 -8.77 -13.29
C THR A 188 -11.36 -8.01 -14.63
N ALA A 189 -10.21 -7.48 -15.10
CA ALA A 189 -10.08 -6.81 -16.39
C ALA A 189 -9.95 -7.78 -17.58
N ALA A 190 -10.16 -9.09 -17.38
CA ALA A 190 -9.99 -10.10 -18.42
C ALA A 190 -10.89 -9.86 -19.64
N GLN A 191 -12.11 -9.36 -19.44
CA GLN A 191 -13.08 -9.13 -20.53
C GLN A 191 -12.72 -7.89 -21.38
N GLU A 192 -11.98 -6.94 -20.81
CA GLU A 192 -11.55 -5.70 -21.50
C GLU A 192 -10.17 -5.87 -22.16
N THR A 193 -9.47 -6.96 -21.83
CA THR A 193 -8.09 -7.21 -22.28
C THR A 193 -8.05 -7.83 -23.67
N LYS A 194 -7.25 -7.26 -24.56
CA LYS A 194 -6.94 -7.86 -25.87
C LYS A 194 -6.13 -9.14 -25.67
N ASN A 195 -6.55 -10.27 -26.27
CA ASN A 195 -5.89 -11.58 -26.13
C ASN A 195 -5.68 -11.98 -24.65
N PRO A 196 -6.75 -12.12 -23.85
CA PRO A 196 -6.67 -12.31 -22.41
C PRO A 196 -5.84 -13.55 -22.03
N LYS A 197 -5.95 -14.66 -22.77
CA LYS A 197 -5.17 -15.89 -22.51
C LYS A 197 -3.66 -15.69 -22.44
N ARG A 198 -3.12 -14.67 -23.12
CA ARG A 198 -1.69 -14.36 -23.11
C ARG A 198 -1.37 -13.17 -22.23
N ASN A 199 -2.17 -12.11 -22.35
CA ASN A 199 -1.83 -10.81 -21.75
C ASN A 199 -2.15 -10.77 -20.26
N MET A 200 -3.17 -11.51 -19.79
CA MET A 200 -3.51 -11.56 -18.37
C MET A 200 -2.40 -12.21 -17.52
N PRO A 201 -1.88 -13.41 -17.83
CA PRO A 201 -0.77 -13.98 -17.10
C PRO A 201 0.47 -13.08 -17.06
N ILE A 202 0.81 -12.48 -18.21
CA ILE A 202 1.94 -11.55 -18.29
C ILE A 202 1.70 -10.32 -17.42
N GLY A 203 0.50 -9.74 -17.48
CA GLY A 203 0.12 -8.58 -16.67
C GLY A 203 0.25 -8.85 -15.18
N ILE A 204 -0.31 -9.96 -14.70
CA ILE A 204 -0.26 -10.36 -13.28
C ILE A 204 1.19 -10.57 -12.83
N LEU A 205 1.98 -11.35 -13.54
CA LEU A 205 3.34 -11.67 -13.11
C LEU A 205 4.30 -10.50 -13.22
N VAL A 206 4.18 -9.69 -14.29
CA VAL A 206 5.06 -8.50 -14.46
C VAL A 206 4.70 -7.43 -13.45
N SER A 207 3.43 -7.16 -13.18
CA SER A 207 3.03 -6.19 -12.17
C SER A 207 3.52 -6.60 -10.78
N LEU A 208 3.37 -7.88 -10.42
CA LEU A 208 3.86 -8.42 -9.15
C LEU A 208 5.39 -8.27 -9.02
N LEU A 209 6.15 -8.59 -10.08
CA LEU A 209 7.60 -8.44 -10.10
C LEU A 209 8.04 -6.98 -9.93
N VAL A 210 7.43 -6.07 -10.70
CA VAL A 210 7.75 -4.64 -10.64
C VAL A 210 7.43 -4.07 -9.27
N CYS A 211 6.26 -4.37 -8.72
CA CYS A 211 5.87 -3.93 -7.37
C CYS A 211 6.83 -4.49 -6.31
N THR A 212 7.21 -5.76 -6.39
CA THR A 212 8.18 -6.38 -5.47
C THR A 212 9.50 -5.63 -5.45
N VAL A 213 10.08 -5.35 -6.63
CA VAL A 213 11.35 -4.63 -6.74
C VAL A 213 11.21 -3.22 -6.16
N LEU A 214 10.13 -2.50 -6.50
CA LEU A 214 9.87 -1.16 -5.98
C LEU A 214 9.73 -1.15 -4.46
N TYR A 215 8.96 -2.08 -3.87
CA TYR A 215 8.78 -2.18 -2.42
C TYR A 215 10.07 -2.48 -1.70
N MET A 216 10.87 -3.42 -2.20
CA MET A 216 12.15 -3.78 -1.60
C MET A 216 13.15 -2.61 -1.64
N VAL A 217 13.27 -1.93 -2.78
CA VAL A 217 14.18 -0.78 -2.94
C VAL A 217 13.71 0.39 -2.08
N PHE A 218 12.41 0.68 -2.09
CA PHE A 218 11.82 1.73 -1.27
C PHE A 218 12.04 1.49 0.23
N ALA A 219 11.74 0.28 0.72
CA ALA A 219 11.93 -0.11 2.11
C ALA A 219 13.41 -0.09 2.52
N HIS A 220 14.31 -0.46 1.60
CA HIS A 220 15.75 -0.39 1.82
C HIS A 220 16.20 1.06 2.02
N VAL A 221 15.84 1.95 1.12
CA VAL A 221 16.20 3.37 1.23
C VAL A 221 15.58 3.99 2.49
N MET A 222 14.30 3.75 2.74
CA MET A 222 13.60 4.29 3.91
C MET A 222 14.28 3.92 5.22
N THR A 223 14.64 2.64 5.41
CA THR A 223 15.33 2.16 6.62
C THR A 223 16.83 2.50 6.64
N GLY A 224 17.41 2.86 5.52
CA GLY A 224 18.78 3.38 5.44
C GLY A 224 18.87 4.85 5.81
N VAL A 225 17.86 5.63 5.45
CA VAL A 225 17.80 7.07 5.78
C VAL A 225 17.48 7.29 7.26
N ALA A 226 16.53 6.55 7.82
CA ALA A 226 16.15 6.65 9.22
C ALA A 226 16.22 5.28 9.91
N HIS A 227 16.73 5.26 11.14
CA HIS A 227 16.77 4.03 11.92
C HIS A 227 15.35 3.53 12.23
N TYR A 228 15.16 2.21 12.27
CA TYR A 228 13.82 1.61 12.43
C TYR A 228 13.06 2.08 13.69
N THR A 229 13.76 2.49 14.75
CA THR A 229 13.16 3.03 15.97
C THR A 229 12.46 4.38 15.74
N ALA A 230 12.86 5.15 14.73
CA ALA A 230 12.20 6.41 14.39
C ALA A 230 10.76 6.20 13.89
N PHE A 231 10.46 5.02 13.36
CA PHE A 231 9.13 4.65 12.87
C PHE A 231 8.23 4.04 13.95
N SER A 232 8.71 3.93 15.20
CA SER A 232 7.93 3.40 16.33
C SER A 232 7.22 4.54 17.08
N GLY A 233 5.99 4.29 17.55
CA GLY A 233 5.21 5.26 18.32
C GLY A 233 4.26 6.12 17.48
N GLN A 234 3.72 7.19 18.09
CA GLN A 234 2.75 8.08 17.44
C GLN A 234 3.32 8.83 16.23
N GLN A 235 4.62 9.08 16.21
CA GLN A 235 5.31 9.70 15.07
C GLN A 235 5.39 8.75 13.86
N GLY A 236 5.31 7.43 14.04
CA GLY A 236 5.32 6.42 12.97
C GLY A 236 4.09 6.40 12.06
N ILE A 237 3.18 7.34 12.22
CA ILE A 237 1.90 7.42 11.52
C ILE A 237 2.07 7.71 10.02
N ALA A 238 3.11 8.46 9.64
CA ALA A 238 3.44 8.79 8.25
C ALA A 238 4.92 8.49 7.98
N PRO A 239 5.30 7.21 7.83
CA PRO A 239 6.71 6.79 7.80
C PRO A 239 7.51 7.44 6.68
N VAL A 240 6.88 7.76 5.56
CA VAL A 240 7.57 8.45 4.45
C VAL A 240 7.93 9.89 4.81
N ALA A 241 7.05 10.60 5.52
CA ALA A 241 7.32 11.96 5.99
C ALA A 241 8.51 11.96 6.97
N ILE A 242 8.53 11.01 7.92
CA ILE A 242 9.65 10.83 8.85
C ILE A 242 10.97 10.58 8.11
N ALA A 243 10.97 9.70 7.11
CA ALA A 243 12.17 9.43 6.33
C ALA A 243 12.68 10.68 5.63
N ILE A 244 11.80 11.53 5.09
CA ILE A 244 12.19 12.78 4.42
C ILE A 244 12.77 13.79 5.42
N GLU A 245 12.21 13.88 6.64
CA GLU A 245 12.76 14.74 7.69
C GLU A 245 14.19 14.35 8.08
N HIS A 246 14.56 13.08 7.91
CA HIS A 246 15.93 12.60 8.12
C HIS A 246 16.84 12.76 6.88
N MET A 247 16.33 13.28 5.75
CA MET A 247 17.13 13.60 4.57
C MET A 247 17.72 15.01 4.69
N GLY A 248 18.75 15.18 5.51
CA GLY A 248 19.39 16.46 5.73
C GLY A 248 20.70 16.33 6.48
N GLN A 249 21.30 17.48 6.77
CA GLN A 249 22.47 17.55 7.61
C GLN A 249 22.08 17.95 9.03
N ALA A 250 22.67 17.26 10.01
CA ALA A 250 22.53 17.64 11.40
C ALA A 250 23.27 18.97 11.64
N ASP A 251 22.61 19.94 12.25
CA ASP A 251 23.22 21.16 12.71
C ASP A 251 24.11 20.93 13.96
N ALA A 252 24.75 21.98 14.47
CA ALA A 252 25.59 21.91 15.65
C ALA A 252 24.84 21.45 16.93
N ALA A 253 23.50 21.50 16.93
CA ALA A 253 22.63 21.04 18.01
C ALA A 253 22.13 19.60 17.80
N GLY A 254 22.53 18.93 16.70
CA GLY A 254 22.11 17.58 16.36
C GLY A 254 20.70 17.51 15.73
N ILE A 255 20.10 18.65 15.39
CA ILE A 255 18.79 18.72 14.74
C ILE A 255 19.00 18.58 13.23
N ILE A 256 18.35 17.60 12.62
CA ILE A 256 18.43 17.39 11.18
C ILE A 256 17.48 18.38 10.49
N GLN A 257 18.04 19.24 9.64
CA GLN A 257 17.24 20.10 8.77
C GLN A 257 17.11 19.44 7.39
N PRO A 258 15.88 19.13 6.94
CA PRO A 258 15.68 18.43 5.67
C PRO A 258 16.14 19.29 4.49
N ASP A 259 16.99 18.75 3.63
CA ASP A 259 17.46 19.42 2.41
C ASP A 259 16.33 19.65 1.38
N TYR A 260 15.26 18.87 1.49
CA TYR A 260 14.13 18.89 0.53
C TYR A 260 12.77 19.03 1.24
N PRO A 261 12.48 20.17 1.93
CA PRO A 261 11.21 20.33 2.63
C PRO A 261 9.97 20.32 1.69
N TRP A 262 10.16 20.68 0.41
CA TRP A 262 9.13 20.60 -0.61
C TRP A 262 8.75 19.15 -0.95
N LEU A 263 9.71 18.21 -0.81
CA LEU A 263 9.51 16.80 -1.15
C LEU A 263 8.46 16.16 -0.22
N ASN A 264 8.45 16.51 1.06
CA ASN A 264 7.44 16.05 2.00
C ASN A 264 6.04 16.46 1.52
N ARG A 265 5.85 17.73 1.15
CA ARG A 265 4.56 18.22 0.64
C ARG A 265 4.16 17.53 -0.68
N ALA A 266 5.09 17.35 -1.60
CA ALA A 266 4.84 16.69 -2.89
C ALA A 266 4.45 15.22 -2.70
N ILE A 267 5.13 14.49 -1.81
CA ILE A 267 4.83 13.09 -1.51
C ILE A 267 3.49 12.95 -0.81
N VAL A 268 3.22 13.77 0.20
CA VAL A 268 1.94 13.74 0.93
C VAL A 268 0.78 14.03 -0.03
N LEU A 269 0.89 15.03 -0.89
CA LEU A 269 -0.10 15.33 -1.92
C LEU A 269 -0.28 14.15 -2.90
N SER A 270 0.82 13.56 -3.37
CA SER A 270 0.76 12.39 -4.25
C SER A 270 0.08 11.19 -3.59
N ILE A 271 0.33 10.95 -2.31
CA ILE A 271 -0.35 9.92 -1.52
C ILE A 271 -1.84 10.22 -1.40
N LEU A 272 -2.21 11.47 -1.08
CA LEU A 272 -3.60 11.88 -0.95
C LEU A 272 -4.38 11.69 -2.25
N PHE A 273 -3.83 12.12 -3.40
CA PHE A 273 -4.43 11.85 -4.71
C PHE A 273 -4.41 10.36 -5.07
N GLY A 274 -3.34 9.68 -4.70
CA GLY A 274 -3.15 8.28 -5.01
C GLY A 274 -4.16 7.35 -4.34
N TYR A 275 -4.58 7.64 -3.12
CA TYR A 275 -5.60 6.85 -2.44
C TYR A 275 -6.99 7.01 -3.08
N CYS A 276 -7.28 8.15 -3.69
CA CYS A 276 -8.50 8.32 -4.45
C CYS A 276 -8.56 7.40 -5.68
N SER A 277 -7.42 7.11 -6.31
CA SER A 277 -7.34 6.18 -7.45
C SER A 277 -7.56 4.72 -7.05
N VAL A 278 -6.88 4.23 -6.00
CA VAL A 278 -7.01 2.83 -5.55
C VAL A 278 -8.46 2.45 -5.30
N ARG A 279 -9.21 3.34 -4.65
CA ARG A 279 -10.61 3.07 -4.32
C ARG A 279 -11.54 3.01 -5.53
N SER A 280 -11.23 3.72 -6.63
CA SER A 280 -12.02 3.63 -7.86
C SER A 280 -11.87 2.29 -8.57
N GLU A 281 -10.73 1.62 -8.40
CA GLU A 281 -10.47 0.29 -8.97
C GLU A 281 -11.15 -0.83 -8.18
N GLU A 282 -11.12 -0.78 -6.84
CA GLU A 282 -11.75 -1.77 -5.98
C GLU A 282 -13.26 -1.88 -6.25
N HIS A 283 -13.96 -0.75 -6.35
CA HIS A 283 -15.40 -0.75 -6.61
C HIS A 283 -15.79 -1.14 -8.04
N THR A 284 -14.95 -0.88 -9.05
CA THR A 284 -15.23 -1.36 -10.40
C THR A 284 -15.16 -2.88 -10.46
N SER A 285 -14.29 -3.50 -9.68
CA SER A 285 -14.21 -4.95 -9.57
C SER A 285 -15.40 -5.56 -8.81
N GLU A 286 -15.92 -4.89 -7.77
CA GLU A 286 -17.10 -5.33 -7.02
C GLU A 286 -18.41 -5.26 -7.82
N LEU A 287 -18.56 -4.26 -8.70
CA LEU A 287 -19.77 -4.11 -9.53
C LEU A 287 -19.80 -5.02 -10.76
N GLN A 288 -18.66 -5.58 -11.14
CA GLN A 288 -18.54 -6.54 -12.26
C GLN A 288 -18.57 -8.00 -11.81
N SER A 289 -18.49 -8.29 -10.52
CA SER A 289 -18.65 -9.63 -9.91
C SER A 289 -20.08 -9.86 -9.45
#